data_c9283f56f4153ffad94eab4fce377499
#
_entry.id   c9283f56f4153ffad94eab4fce377499
#
_cell.length_a   1.000
_cell.length_b   1.000
_cell.length_c   1.000
_cell.angle_alpha   90.00
_cell.angle_beta   90.00
_cell.angle_gamma   90.00
#
_symmetry.space_group_name_H-M   'P 1'
#
loop_
_entity.id
_entity.type
_entity.pdbx_description
1 polymer ?
#
loop_
_entity_poly.entity_id
_entity_poly.type
_entity_poly.pdbx_seq_one_letter_code
_entity_poly.pdbx_strand_id
1 'polypeptide(L)'
;MEVADNNKRIAKNTLMLYFRMFLMMAVTLFSFRIVLEELGEDGYGIYNVVAGVVVLFSFLSSAMTQPTQRFLSYHIGRQDFAELQRVFSMCVNVHFVIAGVVLILAETVGLWFLNTYMSFPAGMLTAANVVYQCSIFTFIIQILTVPYQASIISNERMSFYAYFSVIEAILKLLAAVLLIFISGNKVIFYAIALAGVTLCIYFSYRIYCRSNFEHCIYHYFFESSLFKKIISFSGWNMLGGIGNVGASQGVNIILNIFRGVTLNAAMGVSNQVAGAVSSFVSNMQTAFNPQIIKSYAAEDKDYFLSLIFRASRFSFLLIFIIGFPVILCCSTIFNIWLTETPKYAVPFTQLIIVFCMICLLYTSDAADEL
;
A
#
# COMPACT_ATOMS: atom_id res chain seq x y z
N MET A 1 32.02 7.31 11.39
CA MET A 1 31.46 6.08 11.98
C MET A 1 29.93 6.07 11.79
N GLU A 2 29.25 7.15 12.12
CA GLU A 2 27.77 7.30 12.01
C GLU A 2 27.19 7.09 10.59
N VAL A 3 27.83 7.65 9.54
CA VAL A 3 27.40 7.45 8.13
C VAL A 3 27.50 6.00 7.68
N ALA A 4 28.53 5.28 8.11
CA ALA A 4 28.71 3.86 7.77
C ALA A 4 27.63 2.99 8.44
N ASP A 5 27.25 3.30 9.68
CA ASP A 5 26.20 2.61 10.41
C ASP A 5 24.82 2.89 9.84
N ASN A 6 24.57 4.12 9.39
CA ASN A 6 23.33 4.48 8.71
C ASN A 6 23.20 3.75 7.35
N ASN A 7 24.27 3.66 6.56
CA ASN A 7 24.27 2.92 5.29
C ASN A 7 24.01 1.43 5.50
N LYS A 8 24.63 0.81 6.52
CA LYS A 8 24.39 -0.59 6.89
C LYS A 8 22.94 -0.82 7.33
N ARG A 9 22.35 0.14 8.05
CA ARG A 9 20.94 0.11 8.49
C ARG A 9 19.98 0.21 7.29
N ILE A 10 20.24 1.13 6.36
CA ILE A 10 19.45 1.25 5.12
C ILE A 10 19.50 -0.06 4.32
N ALA A 11 20.69 -0.61 4.10
CA ALA A 11 20.87 -1.86 3.35
C ALA A 11 20.12 -3.03 4.01
N LYS A 12 20.23 -3.17 5.34
CA LYS A 12 19.50 -4.18 6.11
C LYS A 12 17.97 -3.99 5.99
N ASN A 13 17.50 -2.77 6.11
CA ASN A 13 16.08 -2.44 6.00
C ASN A 13 15.54 -2.75 4.61
N THR A 14 16.29 -2.40 3.56
CA THR A 14 15.94 -2.70 2.16
C THR A 14 15.85 -4.21 1.93
N LEU A 15 16.82 -4.98 2.42
CA LEU A 15 16.83 -6.44 2.29
C LEU A 15 15.62 -7.08 2.99
N MET A 16 15.25 -6.60 4.18
CA MET A 16 14.07 -7.08 4.91
C MET A 16 12.77 -6.77 4.18
N LEU A 17 12.66 -5.59 3.55
CA LEU A 17 11.51 -5.22 2.74
C LEU A 17 11.39 -6.08 1.46
N TYR A 18 12.51 -6.44 0.83
CA TYR A 18 12.50 -7.36 -0.31
C TYR A 18 12.11 -8.78 0.09
N PHE A 19 12.67 -9.29 1.18
CA PHE A 19 12.26 -10.60 1.73
C PHE A 19 10.75 -10.63 2.00
N ARG A 20 10.23 -9.60 2.66
CA ARG A 20 8.79 -9.41 2.87
C ARG A 20 8.02 -9.44 1.55
N MET A 21 8.47 -8.68 0.54
CA MET A 21 7.78 -8.57 -0.77
C MET A 21 7.66 -9.93 -1.45
N PHE A 22 8.74 -10.71 -1.54
CA PHE A 22 8.73 -12.03 -2.16
C PHE A 22 7.82 -13.00 -1.41
N LEU A 23 7.89 -12.99 -0.08
CA LEU A 23 7.08 -13.88 0.74
C LEU A 23 5.60 -13.52 0.65
N MET A 24 5.25 -12.24 0.70
CA MET A 24 3.88 -11.77 0.50
C MET A 24 3.33 -12.17 -0.86
N MET A 25 4.14 -12.05 -1.91
CA MET A 25 3.74 -12.43 -3.28
C MET A 25 3.47 -13.95 -3.36
N ALA A 26 4.36 -14.77 -2.83
CA ALA A 26 4.17 -16.22 -2.77
C ALA A 26 2.89 -16.60 -2.01
N VAL A 27 2.71 -16.09 -0.80
CA VAL A 27 1.52 -16.37 0.03
C VAL A 27 0.24 -15.91 -0.67
N THR A 28 0.25 -14.75 -1.32
CA THR A 28 -0.93 -14.23 -2.03
C THR A 28 -1.34 -15.17 -3.18
N LEU A 29 -0.36 -15.66 -3.95
CA LEU A 29 -0.63 -16.60 -5.05
C LEU A 29 -1.21 -17.92 -4.55
N PHE A 30 -0.66 -18.47 -3.47
CA PHE A 30 -1.20 -19.72 -2.87
C PHE A 30 -2.59 -19.49 -2.27
N SER A 31 -2.79 -18.41 -1.52
CA SER A 31 -4.08 -18.08 -0.92
C SER A 31 -5.16 -17.89 -1.97
N PHE A 32 -4.85 -17.19 -3.06
CA PHE A 32 -5.78 -16.94 -4.14
C PHE A 32 -6.35 -18.23 -4.73
N ARG A 33 -5.48 -19.22 -5.00
CA ARG A 33 -5.89 -20.51 -5.56
C ARG A 33 -6.87 -21.23 -4.63
N ILE A 34 -6.53 -21.34 -3.34
CA ILE A 34 -7.37 -22.01 -2.33
C ILE A 34 -8.72 -21.30 -2.21
N VAL A 35 -8.72 -19.98 -2.13
CA VAL A 35 -9.95 -19.18 -1.97
C VAL A 35 -10.86 -19.32 -3.19
N LEU A 36 -10.31 -19.30 -4.40
CA LEU A 36 -11.09 -19.48 -5.62
C LEU A 36 -11.70 -20.90 -5.71
N GLU A 37 -10.93 -21.92 -5.34
CA GLU A 37 -11.38 -23.31 -5.36
C GLU A 37 -12.49 -23.55 -4.33
N GLU A 38 -12.36 -23.00 -3.12
CA GLU A 38 -13.27 -23.24 -2.00
C GLU A 38 -14.53 -22.36 -2.01
N LEU A 39 -14.45 -21.12 -2.48
CA LEU A 39 -15.60 -20.23 -2.60
C LEU A 39 -16.37 -20.45 -3.91
N GLY A 40 -15.73 -21.03 -4.93
CA GLY A 40 -16.25 -21.10 -6.28
C GLY A 40 -16.28 -19.72 -6.97
N GLU A 41 -16.64 -19.72 -8.25
CA GLU A 41 -16.68 -18.47 -9.05
C GLU A 41 -17.66 -17.44 -8.49
N ASP A 42 -18.86 -17.88 -8.10
CA ASP A 42 -19.91 -17.00 -7.56
C ASP A 42 -19.54 -16.42 -6.21
N GLY A 43 -19.05 -17.25 -5.28
CA GLY A 43 -18.65 -16.81 -3.94
C GLY A 43 -17.45 -15.87 -3.98
N TYR A 44 -16.44 -16.20 -4.78
CA TYR A 44 -15.28 -15.32 -4.99
C TYR A 44 -15.68 -14.02 -5.71
N GLY A 45 -16.57 -14.11 -6.69
CA GLY A 45 -17.13 -12.95 -7.40
C GLY A 45 -17.81 -11.97 -6.44
N ILE A 46 -18.67 -12.45 -5.54
CA ILE A 46 -19.32 -11.64 -4.50
C ILE A 46 -18.28 -10.98 -3.60
N TYR A 47 -17.33 -11.75 -3.08
CA TYR A 47 -16.27 -11.22 -2.22
C TYR A 47 -15.47 -10.12 -2.93
N ASN A 48 -15.06 -10.35 -4.18
CA ASN A 48 -14.24 -9.41 -4.94
C ASN A 48 -14.99 -8.12 -5.30
N VAL A 49 -16.24 -8.24 -5.74
CA VAL A 49 -17.09 -7.09 -6.09
C VAL A 49 -17.38 -6.24 -4.85
N VAL A 50 -17.75 -6.88 -3.74
CA VAL A 50 -18.08 -6.20 -2.50
C VAL A 50 -16.84 -5.54 -1.87
N ALA A 51 -15.72 -6.25 -1.82
CA ALA A 51 -14.44 -5.68 -1.37
C ALA A 51 -14.00 -4.53 -2.28
N GLY A 52 -14.26 -4.63 -3.60
CA GLY A 52 -13.99 -3.59 -4.58
C GLY A 52 -14.65 -2.25 -4.27
N VAL A 53 -15.90 -2.26 -3.79
CA VAL A 53 -16.61 -1.02 -3.36
C VAL A 53 -15.85 -0.35 -2.21
N VAL A 54 -15.35 -1.13 -1.25
CA VAL A 54 -14.58 -0.61 -0.11
C VAL A 54 -13.21 -0.11 -0.55
N VAL A 55 -12.57 -0.78 -1.51
CA VAL A 55 -11.28 -0.35 -2.09
C VAL A 55 -11.37 1.03 -2.74
N LEU A 56 -12.54 1.46 -3.23
CA LEU A 56 -12.71 2.82 -3.73
C LEU A 56 -12.35 3.89 -2.69
N PHE A 57 -12.47 3.59 -1.39
CA PHE A 57 -12.07 4.51 -0.32
C PHE A 57 -10.58 4.45 0.02
N SER A 58 -9.81 3.52 -0.56
CA SER A 58 -8.38 3.32 -0.24
C SER A 58 -7.50 4.53 -0.56
N PHE A 59 -7.92 5.41 -1.48
CA PHE A 59 -7.20 6.65 -1.78
C PHE A 59 -7.14 7.58 -0.56
N LEU A 60 -8.15 7.57 0.32
CA LEU A 60 -8.15 8.35 1.55
C LEU A 60 -7.08 7.83 2.54
N SER A 61 -6.95 6.51 2.67
CA SER A 61 -5.93 5.91 3.54
C SER A 61 -4.51 6.15 3.00
N SER A 62 -4.29 5.96 1.70
CA SER A 62 -2.97 6.16 1.07
C SER A 62 -2.51 7.63 1.14
N ALA A 63 -3.43 8.58 1.00
CA ALA A 63 -3.15 10.01 1.12
C ALA A 63 -2.65 10.42 2.52
N MET A 64 -2.92 9.62 3.55
CA MET A 64 -2.53 9.90 4.93
C MET A 64 -1.25 9.18 5.40
N THR A 65 -0.88 8.09 4.75
CA THR A 65 0.27 7.28 5.17
C THR A 65 1.59 8.05 5.06
N GLN A 66 1.84 8.67 3.92
CA GLN A 66 3.04 9.46 3.65
C GLN A 66 3.16 10.69 4.58
N PRO A 67 2.11 11.55 4.70
CA PRO A 67 2.12 12.66 5.64
C PRO A 67 2.42 12.24 7.06
N THR A 68 1.74 11.22 7.57
CA THR A 68 1.94 10.72 8.94
C THR A 68 3.40 10.30 9.17
N GLN A 69 3.97 9.52 8.25
CA GLN A 69 5.38 9.12 8.30
C GLN A 69 6.32 10.34 8.27
N ARG A 70 6.04 11.33 7.42
CA ARG A 70 6.84 12.54 7.30
C ARG A 70 6.84 13.35 8.60
N PHE A 71 5.67 13.63 9.16
CA PHE A 71 5.57 14.40 10.42
C PHE A 71 6.31 13.71 11.56
N LEU A 72 6.13 12.39 11.72
CA LEU A 72 6.83 11.64 12.76
C LEU A 72 8.35 11.63 12.54
N SER A 73 8.82 11.33 11.32
CA SER A 73 10.24 11.29 10.99
C SER A 73 10.92 12.66 11.20
N TYR A 74 10.21 13.77 10.88
CA TYR A 74 10.70 15.12 11.07
C TYR A 74 10.97 15.44 12.55
N HIS A 75 10.01 15.17 13.43
CA HIS A 75 10.19 15.44 14.86
C HIS A 75 11.19 14.48 15.54
N ILE A 76 11.31 13.23 15.03
CA ILE A 76 12.38 12.32 15.46
C ILE A 76 13.74 12.89 15.08
N GLY A 77 13.89 13.43 13.85
CA GLY A 77 15.14 14.04 13.38
C GLY A 77 15.55 15.27 14.20
N ARG A 78 14.58 16.06 14.66
CA ARG A 78 14.81 17.22 15.57
C ARG A 78 15.02 16.84 17.04
N GLN A 79 14.85 15.58 17.38
CA GLN A 79 14.89 15.08 18.77
C GLN A 79 13.90 15.79 19.72
N ASP A 80 12.80 16.30 19.17
CA ASP A 80 11.72 16.96 19.91
C ASP A 80 10.65 15.93 20.30
N PHE A 81 10.94 15.20 21.38
CA PHE A 81 10.08 14.09 21.82
C PHE A 81 8.73 14.56 22.39
N ALA A 82 8.67 15.77 22.96
CA ALA A 82 7.43 16.34 23.49
C ALA A 82 6.46 16.66 22.36
N GLU A 83 6.94 17.32 21.29
CA GLU A 83 6.13 17.61 20.13
C GLU A 83 5.82 16.35 19.32
N LEU A 84 6.75 15.38 19.26
CA LEU A 84 6.54 14.09 18.61
C LEU A 84 5.32 13.35 19.17
N GLN A 85 5.12 13.36 20.50
CA GLN A 85 3.95 12.74 21.14
C GLN A 85 2.65 13.47 20.79
N ARG A 86 2.66 14.81 20.75
CA ARG A 86 1.53 15.63 20.31
C ARG A 86 1.16 15.34 18.86
N VAL A 87 2.17 15.29 17.97
CA VAL A 87 2.00 14.96 16.55
C VAL A 87 1.43 13.56 16.36
N PHE A 88 1.95 12.56 17.09
CA PHE A 88 1.41 11.21 17.05
C PHE A 88 -0.06 11.18 17.47
N SER A 89 -0.41 11.80 18.60
CA SER A 89 -1.79 11.86 19.09
C SER A 89 -2.72 12.59 18.11
N MET A 90 -2.23 13.66 17.48
CA MET A 90 -2.98 14.37 16.44
C MET A 90 -3.16 13.52 15.18
N CYS A 91 -2.15 12.79 14.72
CA CYS A 91 -2.27 11.85 13.62
C CYS A 91 -3.34 10.79 13.92
N VAL A 92 -3.35 10.23 15.13
CA VAL A 92 -4.41 9.28 15.55
C VAL A 92 -5.79 9.93 15.48
N ASN A 93 -5.95 11.17 15.98
CA ASN A 93 -7.23 11.89 15.92
C ASN A 93 -7.68 12.12 14.47
N VAL A 94 -6.78 12.51 13.58
CA VAL A 94 -7.08 12.70 12.14
C VAL A 94 -7.54 11.37 11.52
N HIS A 95 -6.88 10.26 11.85
CA HIS A 95 -7.29 8.94 11.35
C HIS A 95 -8.65 8.50 11.90
N PHE A 96 -9.00 8.85 13.15
CA PHE A 96 -10.35 8.64 13.68
C PHE A 96 -11.40 9.45 12.92
N VAL A 97 -11.12 10.70 12.59
CA VAL A 97 -12.04 11.54 11.79
C VAL A 97 -12.23 10.94 10.39
N ILE A 98 -11.14 10.53 9.73
CA ILE A 98 -11.21 9.91 8.40
C ILE A 98 -11.98 8.57 8.46
N ALA A 99 -11.71 7.74 9.46
CA ALA A 99 -12.44 6.48 9.68
C ALA A 99 -13.95 6.73 9.86
N GLY A 100 -14.32 7.78 10.61
CA GLY A 100 -15.72 8.21 10.77
C GLY A 100 -16.35 8.66 9.46
N VAL A 101 -15.65 9.47 8.66
CA VAL A 101 -16.14 9.91 7.34
C VAL A 101 -16.32 8.71 6.40
N VAL A 102 -15.35 7.80 6.36
CA VAL A 102 -15.44 6.58 5.55
C VAL A 102 -16.61 5.72 6.01
N LEU A 103 -16.80 5.55 7.32
CA LEU A 103 -17.94 4.79 7.86
C LEU A 103 -19.27 5.39 7.40
N ILE A 104 -19.45 6.70 7.54
CA ILE A 104 -20.68 7.39 7.12
C ILE A 104 -20.91 7.21 5.61
N LEU A 105 -19.88 7.43 4.78
CA LEU A 105 -20.00 7.27 3.32
C LEU A 105 -20.29 5.82 2.93
N ALA A 106 -19.64 4.85 3.58
CA ALA A 106 -19.85 3.44 3.31
C ALA A 106 -21.27 3.02 3.72
N GLU A 107 -21.76 3.41 4.91
CA GLU A 107 -23.09 3.03 5.39
C GLU A 107 -24.24 3.76 4.67
N THR A 108 -23.97 4.91 4.06
CA THR A 108 -24.97 5.65 3.28
C THR A 108 -24.89 5.34 1.80
N VAL A 109 -23.90 5.92 1.12
CA VAL A 109 -23.73 5.82 -0.34
C VAL A 109 -23.33 4.40 -0.76
N GLY A 110 -22.38 3.79 -0.04
CA GLY A 110 -21.89 2.46 -0.40
C GLY A 110 -22.92 1.37 -0.21
N LEU A 111 -23.66 1.38 0.90
CA LEU A 111 -24.73 0.41 1.16
C LEU A 111 -25.91 0.59 0.21
N TRP A 112 -26.27 1.84 -0.10
CA TRP A 112 -27.29 2.14 -1.11
C TRP A 112 -26.87 1.62 -2.49
N PHE A 113 -25.61 1.87 -2.90
CA PHE A 113 -25.08 1.39 -4.18
C PHE A 113 -25.07 -0.14 -4.25
N LEU A 114 -24.62 -0.82 -3.18
CA LEU A 114 -24.58 -2.27 -3.08
C LEU A 114 -25.96 -2.90 -3.29
N ASN A 115 -26.99 -2.38 -2.61
CA ASN A 115 -28.32 -2.98 -2.61
C ASN A 115 -29.20 -2.56 -3.82
N THR A 116 -28.84 -1.45 -4.51
CA THR A 116 -29.66 -0.90 -5.61
C THR A 116 -29.10 -1.25 -6.98
N TYR A 117 -27.77 -1.20 -7.14
CA TYR A 117 -27.15 -1.34 -8.46
C TYR A 117 -26.41 -2.67 -8.65
N MET A 118 -26.08 -3.37 -7.58
CA MET A 118 -25.38 -4.64 -7.68
C MET A 118 -26.37 -5.81 -7.80
N SER A 119 -26.09 -6.70 -8.77
CA SER A 119 -26.86 -7.93 -8.94
C SER A 119 -26.11 -9.10 -8.35
N PHE A 120 -26.75 -9.79 -7.40
CA PHE A 120 -26.22 -10.99 -6.77
C PHE A 120 -27.05 -12.22 -7.12
N PRO A 121 -26.47 -13.42 -7.16
CA PRO A 121 -27.22 -14.66 -7.31
C PRO A 121 -28.32 -14.81 -6.25
N ALA A 122 -29.40 -15.50 -6.58
CA ALA A 122 -30.54 -15.68 -5.70
C ALA A 122 -30.12 -16.30 -4.35
N GLY A 123 -30.53 -15.65 -3.25
CA GLY A 123 -30.21 -16.10 -1.88
C GLY A 123 -28.84 -15.65 -1.34
N MET A 124 -27.98 -14.98 -2.15
CA MET A 124 -26.65 -14.54 -1.69
C MET A 124 -26.59 -13.08 -1.22
N LEU A 125 -27.69 -12.33 -1.29
CA LEU A 125 -27.73 -10.93 -0.86
C LEU A 125 -27.34 -10.75 0.61
N THR A 126 -27.79 -11.64 1.50
CA THR A 126 -27.43 -11.60 2.91
C THR A 126 -25.92 -11.83 3.12
N ALA A 127 -25.35 -12.79 2.39
CA ALA A 127 -23.91 -13.03 2.43
C ALA A 127 -23.13 -11.80 1.92
N ALA A 128 -23.57 -11.18 0.82
CA ALA A 128 -22.97 -9.97 0.28
C ALA A 128 -22.99 -8.80 1.29
N ASN A 129 -24.10 -8.59 1.98
CA ASN A 129 -24.19 -7.56 3.02
C ASN A 129 -23.28 -7.84 4.22
N VAL A 130 -23.17 -9.10 4.69
CA VAL A 130 -22.24 -9.47 5.77
C VAL A 130 -20.79 -9.26 5.34
N VAL A 131 -20.44 -9.68 4.13
CA VAL A 131 -19.08 -9.45 3.56
C VAL A 131 -18.79 -7.96 3.47
N TYR A 132 -19.79 -7.15 3.08
CA TYR A 132 -19.66 -5.70 3.01
C TYR A 132 -19.34 -5.09 4.39
N GLN A 133 -20.11 -5.43 5.42
CA GLN A 133 -19.87 -4.96 6.78
C GLN A 133 -18.49 -5.39 7.32
N CYS A 134 -18.10 -6.63 7.09
CA CYS A 134 -16.76 -7.11 7.44
C CYS A 134 -15.65 -6.34 6.68
N SER A 135 -15.89 -6.00 5.40
CA SER A 135 -14.93 -5.24 4.58
C SER A 135 -14.79 -3.80 5.07
N ILE A 136 -15.90 -3.12 5.42
CA ILE A 136 -15.87 -1.77 6.04
C ILE A 136 -15.10 -1.82 7.35
N PHE A 137 -15.43 -2.76 8.24
CA PHE A 137 -14.74 -2.92 9.52
C PHE A 137 -13.24 -3.13 9.32
N THR A 138 -12.85 -4.04 8.42
CA THR A 138 -11.45 -4.31 8.07
C THR A 138 -10.75 -3.03 7.59
N PHE A 139 -11.40 -2.26 6.72
CA PHE A 139 -10.82 -1.04 6.17
C PHE A 139 -10.67 0.07 7.23
N ILE A 140 -11.65 0.23 8.13
CA ILE A 140 -11.55 1.16 9.27
C ILE A 140 -10.36 0.79 10.17
N ILE A 141 -10.21 -0.49 10.52
CA ILE A 141 -9.08 -0.95 11.32
C ILE A 141 -7.74 -0.71 10.61
N GLN A 142 -7.69 -0.90 9.29
CA GLN A 142 -6.50 -0.56 8.50
C GLN A 142 -6.15 0.93 8.59
N ILE A 143 -7.14 1.84 8.46
CA ILE A 143 -6.94 3.28 8.64
C ILE A 143 -6.35 3.57 10.03
N LEU A 144 -6.90 2.99 11.08
CA LEU A 144 -6.43 3.19 12.46
C LEU A 144 -5.06 2.56 12.73
N THR A 145 -4.60 1.64 11.88
CA THR A 145 -3.27 1.02 11.98
C THR A 145 -2.17 1.94 11.43
N VAL A 146 -2.49 2.85 10.50
CA VAL A 146 -1.53 3.71 9.81
C VAL A 146 -0.59 4.48 10.76
N PRO A 147 -1.04 5.17 11.84
CA PRO A 147 -0.14 5.91 12.73
C PRO A 147 0.90 5.01 13.40
N TYR A 148 0.53 3.79 13.76
CA TYR A 148 1.45 2.82 14.39
C TYR A 148 2.46 2.27 13.38
N GLN A 149 2.03 1.93 12.17
CA GLN A 149 2.93 1.53 11.08
C GLN A 149 3.91 2.66 10.72
N ALA A 150 3.41 3.88 10.61
CA ALA A 150 4.22 5.06 10.35
C ALA A 150 5.28 5.28 11.45
N SER A 151 4.94 5.06 12.73
CA SER A 151 5.89 5.14 13.84
C SER A 151 7.00 4.08 13.73
N ILE A 152 6.68 2.84 13.37
CA ILE A 152 7.69 1.78 13.17
C ILE A 152 8.64 2.14 12.03
N ILE A 153 8.10 2.63 10.89
CA ILE A 153 8.88 3.01 9.71
C ILE A 153 9.74 4.24 10.04
N SER A 154 9.19 5.26 10.71
CA SER A 154 9.91 6.48 11.10
C SER A 154 11.04 6.23 12.08
N ASN A 155 10.90 5.22 12.94
CA ASN A 155 11.97 4.72 13.82
C ASN A 155 12.89 3.69 13.14
N GLU A 156 12.71 3.44 11.82
CA GLU A 156 13.52 2.55 11.00
C GLU A 156 13.57 1.10 11.50
N ARG A 157 12.51 0.65 12.19
CA ARG A 157 12.36 -0.72 12.65
C ARG A 157 11.73 -1.61 11.55
N MET A 158 12.30 -1.57 10.32
CA MET A 158 11.77 -2.27 9.16
C MET A 158 11.68 -3.78 9.34
N SER A 159 12.55 -4.35 10.17
CA SER A 159 12.49 -5.78 10.51
C SER A 159 11.16 -6.14 11.16
N PHE A 160 10.68 -5.34 12.12
CA PHE A 160 9.38 -5.56 12.77
C PHE A 160 8.22 -5.35 11.81
N TYR A 161 8.30 -4.32 10.97
CA TYR A 161 7.31 -4.09 9.93
C TYR A 161 7.23 -5.30 8.97
N ALA A 162 8.36 -5.87 8.58
CA ALA A 162 8.41 -7.07 7.76
C ALA A 162 7.83 -8.30 8.49
N TYR A 163 8.19 -8.54 9.74
CA TYR A 163 7.67 -9.65 10.52
C TYR A 163 6.15 -9.61 10.71
N PHE A 164 5.59 -8.45 11.07
CA PHE A 164 4.14 -8.31 11.19
C PHE A 164 3.42 -8.54 9.86
N SER A 165 3.97 -8.06 8.75
CA SER A 165 3.41 -8.31 7.43
C SER A 165 3.45 -9.80 7.06
N VAL A 166 4.52 -10.50 7.42
CA VAL A 166 4.65 -11.96 7.20
C VAL A 166 3.63 -12.72 8.06
N ILE A 167 3.50 -12.36 9.34
CA ILE A 167 2.51 -12.96 10.24
C ILE A 167 1.09 -12.72 9.68
N GLU A 168 0.79 -11.51 9.23
CA GLU A 168 -0.49 -11.18 8.59
C GLU A 168 -0.76 -12.08 7.37
N ALA A 169 0.23 -12.26 6.50
CA ALA A 169 0.12 -13.11 5.32
C ALA A 169 -0.14 -14.57 5.70
N ILE A 170 0.60 -15.10 6.68
CA ILE A 170 0.41 -16.47 7.18
C ILE A 170 -0.99 -16.65 7.79
N LEU A 171 -1.48 -15.69 8.58
CA LEU A 171 -2.82 -15.73 9.15
C LEU A 171 -3.91 -15.68 8.08
N LYS A 172 -3.72 -14.87 7.02
CA LYS A 172 -4.63 -14.84 5.85
C LYS A 172 -4.62 -16.16 5.09
N LEU A 173 -3.44 -16.78 4.93
CA LEU A 173 -3.33 -18.11 4.33
C LEU A 173 -4.03 -19.17 5.19
N LEU A 174 -3.84 -19.13 6.51
CA LEU A 174 -4.56 -20.02 7.44
C LEU A 174 -6.07 -19.83 7.33
N ALA A 175 -6.57 -18.60 7.24
CA ALA A 175 -7.99 -18.32 7.02
C ALA A 175 -8.50 -18.93 5.71
N ALA A 176 -7.69 -18.90 4.64
CA ALA A 176 -8.01 -19.55 3.37
C ALA A 176 -8.02 -21.09 3.49
N VAL A 177 -7.01 -21.68 4.14
CA VAL A 177 -6.93 -23.14 4.35
C VAL A 177 -8.09 -23.64 5.24
N LEU A 178 -8.50 -22.87 6.24
CA LEU A 178 -9.64 -23.23 7.09
C LEU A 178 -10.95 -23.35 6.31
N LEU A 179 -11.09 -22.72 5.14
CA LEU A 179 -12.28 -22.88 4.27
C LEU A 179 -12.51 -24.33 3.84
N ILE A 180 -11.44 -25.13 3.73
CA ILE A 180 -11.52 -26.55 3.36
C ILE A 180 -12.35 -27.34 4.38
N PHE A 181 -12.27 -26.95 5.66
CA PHE A 181 -12.91 -27.67 6.77
C PHE A 181 -14.31 -27.13 7.14
N ILE A 182 -14.72 -26.01 6.54
CA ILE A 182 -16.01 -25.38 6.82
C ILE A 182 -17.09 -25.93 5.90
N SER A 183 -18.16 -26.47 6.50
CA SER A 183 -19.36 -26.96 5.79
C SER A 183 -20.48 -25.92 5.67
N GLY A 184 -20.34 -24.73 6.28
CA GLY A 184 -21.31 -23.63 6.25
C GLY A 184 -21.10 -22.65 5.10
N ASN A 185 -21.58 -21.40 5.28
CA ASN A 185 -21.37 -20.33 4.31
C ASN A 185 -19.91 -19.86 4.32
N LYS A 186 -19.11 -20.42 3.41
CA LYS A 186 -17.67 -20.17 3.29
C LYS A 186 -17.33 -18.70 3.04
N VAL A 187 -18.19 -17.98 2.29
CA VAL A 187 -17.98 -16.56 1.96
C VAL A 187 -18.04 -15.69 3.21
N ILE A 188 -19.05 -15.90 4.06
CA ILE A 188 -19.23 -15.20 5.34
C ILE A 188 -18.07 -15.54 6.28
N PHE A 189 -17.74 -16.83 6.42
CA PHE A 189 -16.64 -17.26 7.29
C PHE A 189 -15.32 -16.59 6.88
N TYR A 190 -15.00 -16.56 5.59
CA TYR A 190 -13.77 -15.94 5.09
C TYR A 190 -13.70 -14.45 5.40
N ALA A 191 -14.80 -13.72 5.19
CA ALA A 191 -14.87 -12.28 5.51
C ALA A 191 -14.65 -12.01 7.01
N ILE A 192 -15.29 -12.80 7.88
CA ILE A 192 -15.12 -12.69 9.36
C ILE A 192 -13.69 -13.04 9.77
N ALA A 193 -13.11 -14.10 9.20
CA ALA A 193 -11.75 -14.52 9.49
C ALA A 193 -10.73 -13.43 9.11
N LEU A 194 -10.87 -12.81 7.93
CA LEU A 194 -10.02 -11.70 7.50
C LEU A 194 -10.18 -10.46 8.39
N ALA A 195 -11.40 -10.13 8.81
CA ALA A 195 -11.65 -9.06 9.76
C ALA A 195 -10.96 -9.33 11.11
N GLY A 196 -11.03 -10.58 11.59
CA GLY A 196 -10.35 -11.04 12.81
C GLY A 196 -8.82 -10.93 12.68
N VAL A 197 -8.25 -11.39 11.56
CA VAL A 197 -6.81 -11.25 11.28
C VAL A 197 -6.39 -9.78 11.33
N THR A 198 -7.12 -8.89 10.65
CA THR A 198 -6.79 -7.45 10.63
C THR A 198 -6.84 -6.85 12.03
N LEU A 199 -7.83 -7.23 12.84
CA LEU A 199 -7.94 -6.79 14.22
C LEU A 199 -6.77 -7.28 15.08
N CYS A 200 -6.37 -8.54 14.96
CA CYS A 200 -5.20 -9.09 15.66
C CYS A 200 -3.91 -8.34 15.28
N ILE A 201 -3.73 -8.04 14.01
CA ILE A 201 -2.59 -7.29 13.51
C ILE A 201 -2.59 -5.83 14.05
N TYR A 202 -3.74 -5.15 14.06
CA TYR A 202 -3.87 -3.84 14.67
C TYR A 202 -3.42 -3.82 16.13
N PHE A 203 -3.92 -4.75 16.93
CA PHE A 203 -3.52 -4.85 18.35
C PHE A 203 -2.03 -5.16 18.48
N SER A 204 -1.47 -6.01 17.64
CA SER A 204 -0.04 -6.32 17.64
C SER A 204 0.81 -5.08 17.35
N TYR A 205 0.46 -4.28 16.34
CA TYR A 205 1.12 -2.99 16.06
C TYR A 205 0.99 -2.03 17.24
N ARG A 206 -0.20 -1.88 17.79
CA ARG A 206 -0.48 -0.98 18.91
C ARG A 206 0.31 -1.36 20.17
N ILE A 207 0.30 -2.64 20.54
CA ILE A 207 1.03 -3.14 21.72
C ILE A 207 2.53 -2.93 21.53
N TYR A 208 3.06 -3.34 20.37
CA TYR A 208 4.47 -3.17 20.06
C TYR A 208 4.92 -1.70 20.13
N CYS A 209 4.20 -0.80 19.46
CA CYS A 209 4.54 0.62 19.47
C CYS A 209 4.48 1.21 20.87
N ARG A 210 3.44 0.87 21.63
CA ARG A 210 3.28 1.38 23.00
C ARG A 210 4.36 0.89 23.96
N SER A 211 4.89 -0.32 23.75
CA SER A 211 5.96 -0.89 24.59
C SER A 211 7.35 -0.38 24.22
N ASN A 212 7.58 0.02 22.96
CA ASN A 212 8.93 0.35 22.47
C ASN A 212 9.13 1.84 22.18
N PHE A 213 8.05 2.62 22.06
CA PHE A 213 8.11 4.03 21.71
C PHE A 213 7.26 4.85 22.68
N GLU A 214 7.88 5.68 23.50
CA GLU A 214 7.20 6.54 24.50
C GLU A 214 6.19 7.49 23.83
N HIS A 215 6.50 8.02 22.65
CA HIS A 215 5.62 8.91 21.92
C HIS A 215 4.34 8.24 21.37
N CYS A 216 4.27 6.91 21.35
CA CYS A 216 3.08 6.17 20.89
C CYS A 216 2.02 5.99 21.98
N ILE A 217 2.19 6.62 23.14
CA ILE A 217 1.16 6.70 24.17
C ILE A 217 0.20 7.81 23.76
N TYR A 218 -1.02 7.41 23.38
CA TYR A 218 -2.07 8.35 22.99
C TYR A 218 -2.54 9.19 24.18
N HIS A 219 -2.51 10.51 24.00
CA HIS A 219 -3.15 11.47 24.88
C HIS A 219 -4.18 12.27 24.09
N TYR A 220 -5.36 12.47 24.69
CA TYR A 220 -6.33 13.33 24.04
C TYR A 220 -5.77 14.76 23.96
N PHE A 221 -5.50 15.17 22.74
CA PHE A 221 -4.92 16.46 22.44
C PHE A 221 -5.50 16.95 21.11
N PHE A 222 -5.97 18.18 21.08
CA PHE A 222 -6.44 18.80 19.85
C PHE A 222 -5.91 20.22 19.72
N GLU A 223 -5.15 20.46 18.67
CA GLU A 223 -4.66 21.78 18.29
C GLU A 223 -5.04 22.06 16.84
N SER A 224 -5.86 23.13 16.64
CA SER A 224 -6.41 23.47 15.34
C SER A 224 -5.32 23.81 14.30
N SER A 225 -4.19 24.40 14.73
CA SER A 225 -3.07 24.75 13.84
C SER A 225 -2.39 23.48 13.29
N LEU A 226 -2.08 22.52 14.16
CA LEU A 226 -1.46 21.25 13.80
C LEU A 226 -2.43 20.38 12.97
N PHE A 227 -3.70 20.33 13.36
CA PHE A 227 -4.73 19.63 12.59
C PHE A 227 -4.83 20.16 11.15
N LYS A 228 -4.91 21.49 10.99
CA LYS A 228 -4.93 22.13 9.66
C LYS A 228 -3.67 21.82 8.84
N LYS A 229 -2.49 21.83 9.46
CA LYS A 229 -1.23 21.47 8.78
C LYS A 229 -1.27 20.04 8.24
N ILE A 230 -1.66 19.07 9.07
CA ILE A 230 -1.73 17.66 8.67
C ILE A 230 -2.77 17.46 7.56
N ILE A 231 -3.99 17.97 7.72
CA ILE A 231 -5.07 17.84 6.74
C ILE A 231 -4.71 18.56 5.41
N SER A 232 -4.16 19.77 5.47
CA SER A 232 -3.77 20.50 4.27
C SER A 232 -2.68 19.77 3.49
N PHE A 233 -1.65 19.28 4.17
CA PHE A 233 -0.59 18.51 3.52
C PHE A 233 -1.13 17.19 2.94
N SER A 234 -2.01 16.52 3.66
CA SER A 234 -2.67 15.29 3.18
C SER A 234 -3.60 15.55 2.00
N GLY A 235 -4.30 16.69 1.99
CA GLY A 235 -5.15 17.12 0.88
C GLY A 235 -4.34 17.32 -0.41
N TRP A 236 -3.17 17.97 -0.35
CA TRP A 236 -2.28 18.10 -1.49
C TRP A 236 -1.75 16.74 -1.99
N ASN A 237 -1.37 15.84 -1.07
CA ASN A 237 -0.99 14.46 -1.45
C ASN A 237 -2.15 13.70 -2.09
N MET A 238 -3.38 13.91 -1.61
CA MET A 238 -4.58 13.32 -2.18
C MET A 238 -4.82 13.81 -3.61
N LEU A 239 -4.65 15.11 -3.88
CA LEU A 239 -4.75 15.66 -5.24
C LEU A 239 -3.69 15.07 -6.17
N GLY A 240 -2.44 14.92 -5.71
CA GLY A 240 -1.39 14.21 -6.44
C GLY A 240 -1.76 12.75 -6.73
N GLY A 241 -2.31 12.04 -5.73
CA GLY A 241 -2.81 10.68 -5.89
C GLY A 241 -3.96 10.56 -6.90
N ILE A 242 -4.93 11.48 -6.84
CA ILE A 242 -6.03 11.57 -7.82
C ILE A 242 -5.46 11.81 -9.22
N GLY A 243 -4.48 12.71 -9.37
CA GLY A 243 -3.79 12.95 -10.63
C GLY A 243 -3.16 11.68 -11.22
N ASN A 244 -2.44 10.90 -10.40
CA ASN A 244 -1.84 9.63 -10.81
C ASN A 244 -2.89 8.59 -11.22
N VAL A 245 -3.94 8.40 -10.41
CA VAL A 245 -5.04 7.49 -10.72
C VAL A 245 -5.78 7.96 -11.96
N GLY A 246 -6.05 9.27 -12.07
CA GLY A 246 -6.69 9.88 -13.24
C GLY A 246 -5.88 9.68 -14.52
N ALA A 247 -4.55 9.84 -14.46
CA ALA A 247 -3.68 9.58 -15.60
C ALA A 247 -3.71 8.12 -16.03
N SER A 248 -3.56 7.18 -15.08
CA SER A 248 -3.55 5.74 -15.39
C SER A 248 -4.90 5.23 -15.87
N GLN A 249 -6.00 5.59 -15.20
CA GLN A 249 -7.35 5.19 -15.61
C GLN A 249 -7.82 5.95 -16.85
N GLY A 250 -7.41 7.21 -17.01
CA GLY A 250 -7.67 8.00 -18.22
C GLY A 250 -7.10 7.34 -19.46
N VAL A 251 -5.87 6.85 -19.41
CA VAL A 251 -5.28 6.06 -20.50
C VAL A 251 -6.12 4.80 -20.80
N ASN A 252 -6.54 4.08 -19.78
CA ASN A 252 -7.39 2.89 -19.95
C ASN A 252 -8.74 3.23 -20.61
N ILE A 253 -9.38 4.34 -20.21
CA ILE A 253 -10.65 4.80 -20.78
C ILE A 253 -10.45 5.20 -22.25
N ILE A 254 -9.42 5.98 -22.54
CA ILE A 254 -9.10 6.42 -23.92
C ILE A 254 -8.83 5.20 -24.80
N LEU A 255 -8.02 4.26 -24.34
CA LEU A 255 -7.75 3.01 -25.08
C LEU A 255 -9.04 2.24 -25.35
N ASN A 256 -9.94 2.16 -24.38
CA ASN A 256 -11.21 1.47 -24.53
C ASN A 256 -12.10 2.13 -25.59
N ILE A 257 -12.26 3.47 -25.51
CA ILE A 257 -13.11 4.24 -26.43
C ILE A 257 -12.61 4.12 -27.87
N PHE A 258 -11.30 4.22 -28.11
CA PHE A 258 -10.75 4.28 -29.46
C PHE A 258 -10.39 2.91 -30.07
N ARG A 259 -10.10 1.90 -29.25
CA ARG A 259 -9.55 0.61 -29.70
C ARG A 259 -10.19 -0.62 -29.05
N GLY A 260 -11.15 -0.44 -28.16
CA GLY A 260 -11.91 -1.51 -27.54
C GLY A 260 -11.19 -2.29 -26.44
N VAL A 261 -11.80 -3.41 -26.03
CA VAL A 261 -11.40 -4.20 -24.85
C VAL A 261 -10.04 -4.88 -25.01
N THR A 262 -9.66 -5.24 -26.23
CA THR A 262 -8.41 -5.99 -26.51
C THR A 262 -7.15 -5.20 -26.11
N LEU A 263 -7.10 -3.89 -26.38
CA LEU A 263 -5.97 -3.07 -25.94
C LEU A 263 -5.96 -2.84 -24.44
N ASN A 264 -7.12 -2.75 -23.80
CA ASN A 264 -7.20 -2.68 -22.34
C ASN A 264 -6.65 -3.93 -21.67
N ALA A 265 -6.91 -5.12 -22.22
CA ALA A 265 -6.32 -6.35 -21.71
C ALA A 265 -4.78 -6.32 -21.82
N ALA A 266 -4.26 -5.88 -22.97
CA ALA A 266 -2.82 -5.72 -23.16
C ALA A 266 -2.22 -4.71 -22.18
N MET A 267 -2.88 -3.56 -21.95
CA MET A 267 -2.44 -2.54 -21.00
C MET A 267 -2.51 -3.04 -19.56
N GLY A 268 -3.54 -3.81 -19.19
CA GLY A 268 -3.68 -4.41 -17.87
C GLY A 268 -2.51 -5.36 -17.54
N VAL A 269 -2.19 -6.26 -18.46
CA VAL A 269 -1.04 -7.18 -18.33
C VAL A 269 0.28 -6.39 -18.22
N SER A 270 0.45 -5.37 -19.06
CA SER A 270 1.65 -4.53 -19.05
C SER A 270 1.83 -3.77 -17.74
N ASN A 271 0.76 -3.21 -17.20
CA ASN A 271 0.76 -2.52 -15.91
C ASN A 271 1.10 -3.48 -14.76
N GLN A 272 0.70 -4.74 -14.84
CA GLN A 272 1.02 -5.73 -13.80
C GLN A 272 2.53 -6.04 -13.77
N VAL A 273 3.16 -6.22 -14.93
CA VAL A 273 4.61 -6.43 -15.01
C VAL A 273 5.37 -5.18 -14.57
N ALA A 274 4.99 -4.00 -15.08
CA ALA A 274 5.62 -2.74 -14.71
C ALA A 274 5.46 -2.44 -13.20
N GLY A 275 4.29 -2.74 -12.63
CA GLY A 275 4.02 -2.64 -11.19
C GLY A 275 4.91 -3.56 -10.36
N ALA A 276 5.14 -4.80 -10.81
CA ALA A 276 6.06 -5.72 -10.16
C ALA A 276 7.49 -5.16 -10.16
N VAL A 277 7.98 -4.66 -11.30
CA VAL A 277 9.32 -4.04 -11.43
C VAL A 277 9.42 -2.80 -10.53
N SER A 278 8.41 -1.92 -10.56
CA SER A 278 8.39 -0.69 -9.76
C SER A 278 8.33 -0.95 -8.25
N SER A 279 7.78 -2.10 -7.83
CA SER A 279 7.70 -2.47 -6.42
C SER A 279 9.09 -2.63 -5.77
N PHE A 280 10.10 -3.03 -6.54
CA PHE A 280 11.48 -3.10 -6.04
C PHE A 280 12.01 -1.71 -5.68
N VAL A 281 11.78 -0.74 -6.54
CA VAL A 281 12.19 0.66 -6.30
C VAL A 281 11.42 1.24 -5.11
N SER A 282 10.11 1.05 -5.07
CA SER A 282 9.25 1.56 -3.99
C SER A 282 9.65 1.03 -2.61
N ASN A 283 9.98 -0.27 -2.49
CA ASN A 283 10.45 -0.85 -1.23
C ASN A 283 11.80 -0.26 -0.80
N MET A 284 12.71 -0.04 -1.74
CA MET A 284 13.99 0.62 -1.46
C MET A 284 13.78 2.07 -0.98
N GLN A 285 12.96 2.85 -1.69
CA GLN A 285 12.64 4.23 -1.31
C GLN A 285 12.01 4.30 0.09
N THR A 286 11.15 3.34 0.44
CA THR A 286 10.56 3.24 1.78
C THR A 286 11.64 3.12 2.88
N ALA A 287 12.76 2.46 2.59
CA ALA A 287 13.87 2.36 3.54
C ALA A 287 14.71 3.65 3.64
N PHE A 288 14.82 4.44 2.54
CA PHE A 288 15.57 5.70 2.51
C PHE A 288 14.79 6.88 3.08
N ASN A 289 13.48 6.94 2.83
CA ASN A 289 12.63 8.09 3.17
C ASN A 289 12.76 8.59 4.62
N PRO A 290 12.74 7.73 5.67
CA PRO A 290 12.88 8.21 7.04
C PRO A 290 14.22 8.90 7.31
N GLN A 291 15.31 8.39 6.72
CA GLN A 291 16.64 8.98 6.86
C GLN A 291 16.75 10.34 6.17
N ILE A 292 16.21 10.45 4.96
CA ILE A 292 16.16 11.71 4.21
C ILE A 292 15.41 12.77 5.02
N ILE A 293 14.25 12.43 5.57
CA ILE A 293 13.43 13.38 6.34
C ILE A 293 14.14 13.77 7.65
N LYS A 294 14.77 12.83 8.32
CA LYS A 294 15.51 13.09 9.58
C LYS A 294 16.72 13.97 9.37
N SER A 295 17.51 13.71 8.31
CA SER A 295 18.68 14.54 8.00
C SER A 295 18.29 15.97 7.62
N TYR A 296 17.19 16.14 6.89
CA TYR A 296 16.60 17.46 6.64
C TYR A 296 16.18 18.16 7.92
N ALA A 297 15.50 17.46 8.82
CA ALA A 297 15.04 18.01 10.10
C ALA A 297 16.18 18.36 11.07
N ALA A 298 17.30 17.65 10.98
CA ALA A 298 18.52 17.89 11.72
C ALA A 298 19.41 19.00 11.12
N GLU A 299 18.97 19.60 9.99
CA GLU A 299 19.71 20.64 9.25
C GLU A 299 21.08 20.18 8.70
N ASP A 300 21.30 18.87 8.60
CA ASP A 300 22.50 18.27 8.00
C ASP A 300 22.35 18.24 6.46
N LYS A 301 22.62 19.37 5.83
CA LYS A 301 22.42 19.55 4.38
C LYS A 301 23.29 18.63 3.53
N ASP A 302 24.54 18.41 3.92
CA ASP A 302 25.48 17.60 3.14
C ASP A 302 25.07 16.12 3.13
N TYR A 303 24.67 15.61 4.29
CA TYR A 303 24.18 14.25 4.41
C TYR A 303 22.81 14.08 3.71
N PHE A 304 21.91 15.06 3.87
CA PHE A 304 20.62 15.09 3.19
C PHE A 304 20.76 15.00 1.66
N LEU A 305 21.57 15.85 1.05
CA LEU A 305 21.84 15.83 -0.40
C LEU A 305 22.48 14.50 -0.82
N SER A 306 23.50 14.04 -0.06
CA SER A 306 24.14 12.74 -0.30
C SER A 306 23.13 11.59 -0.31
N LEU A 307 22.12 11.59 0.58
CA LEU A 307 21.07 10.57 0.62
C LEU A 307 20.14 10.64 -0.59
N ILE A 308 19.75 11.83 -1.01
CA ILE A 308 18.90 12.03 -2.20
C ILE A 308 19.59 11.47 -3.44
N PHE A 309 20.85 11.87 -3.70
CA PHE A 309 21.62 11.39 -4.83
C PHE A 309 21.81 9.87 -4.81
N ARG A 310 22.12 9.30 -3.65
CA ARG A 310 22.24 7.84 -3.51
C ARG A 310 20.92 7.13 -3.75
N ALA A 311 19.82 7.61 -3.16
CA ALA A 311 18.50 7.02 -3.34
C ALA A 311 18.08 7.04 -4.80
N SER A 312 18.28 8.18 -5.50
CA SER A 312 17.97 8.32 -6.91
C SER A 312 18.83 7.40 -7.79
N ARG A 313 20.16 7.43 -7.61
CA ARG A 313 21.08 6.57 -8.36
C ARG A 313 20.80 5.09 -8.15
N PHE A 314 20.55 4.65 -6.93
CA PHE A 314 20.24 3.26 -6.65
C PHE A 314 18.86 2.87 -7.19
N SER A 315 17.86 3.77 -7.14
CA SER A 315 16.55 3.55 -7.75
C SER A 315 16.66 3.30 -9.24
N PHE A 316 17.44 4.14 -9.95
CA PHE A 316 17.68 3.98 -11.37
C PHE A 316 18.44 2.70 -11.70
N LEU A 317 19.53 2.42 -11.00
CA LEU A 317 20.31 1.19 -11.21
C LEU A 317 19.46 -0.06 -10.97
N LEU A 318 18.61 -0.04 -9.95
CA LEU A 318 17.74 -1.17 -9.62
C LEU A 318 16.68 -1.42 -10.70
N ILE A 319 15.99 -0.37 -11.16
CA ILE A 319 15.00 -0.53 -12.23
C ILE A 319 15.70 -0.92 -13.55
N PHE A 320 16.91 -0.44 -13.79
CA PHE A 320 17.69 -0.82 -14.98
C PHE A 320 18.10 -2.29 -14.94
N ILE A 321 18.67 -2.78 -13.82
CA ILE A 321 19.11 -4.17 -13.67
C ILE A 321 17.93 -5.15 -13.80
N ILE A 322 16.76 -4.81 -13.27
CA ILE A 322 15.58 -5.67 -13.34
C ILE A 322 14.79 -5.45 -14.63
N GLY A 323 14.53 -4.19 -14.97
CA GLY A 323 13.68 -3.82 -16.09
C GLY A 323 14.30 -4.08 -17.45
N PHE A 324 15.63 -3.88 -17.61
CA PHE A 324 16.30 -4.12 -18.89
C PHE A 324 16.24 -5.59 -19.34
N PRO A 325 16.53 -6.61 -18.51
CA PRO A 325 16.27 -8.00 -18.86
C PRO A 325 14.81 -8.29 -19.14
N VAL A 326 13.87 -7.68 -18.38
CA VAL A 326 12.44 -7.85 -18.64
C VAL A 326 12.05 -7.28 -20.01
N ILE A 327 12.62 -6.14 -20.42
CA ILE A 327 12.39 -5.58 -21.75
C ILE A 327 12.88 -6.54 -22.84
N LEU A 328 14.08 -7.12 -22.70
CA LEU A 328 14.68 -8.03 -23.69
C LEU A 328 13.94 -9.37 -23.77
N CYS A 329 13.55 -9.93 -22.62
CA CYS A 329 12.91 -11.24 -22.52
C CYS A 329 11.37 -11.16 -22.42
N CYS A 330 10.77 -9.99 -22.68
CA CYS A 330 9.35 -9.74 -22.45
C CYS A 330 8.44 -10.76 -23.16
N SER A 331 8.72 -11.08 -24.40
CA SER A 331 7.98 -12.09 -25.19
C SER A 331 8.07 -13.48 -24.54
N THR A 332 9.28 -13.87 -24.10
CA THR A 332 9.50 -15.18 -23.46
C THR A 332 8.79 -15.25 -22.10
N ILE A 333 8.85 -14.17 -21.32
CA ILE A 333 8.16 -14.07 -20.02
C ILE A 333 6.65 -14.26 -20.21
N PHE A 334 6.04 -13.58 -21.19
CA PHE A 334 4.62 -13.69 -21.45
C PHE A 334 4.21 -15.08 -21.96
N ASN A 335 5.01 -15.69 -22.81
CA ASN A 335 4.72 -17.04 -23.32
C ASN A 335 4.80 -18.11 -22.20
N ILE A 336 5.63 -17.90 -21.18
CA ILE A 336 5.72 -18.80 -20.01
C ILE A 336 4.56 -18.53 -19.04
N TRP A 337 4.19 -17.26 -18.87
CA TRP A 337 3.22 -16.85 -17.85
C TRP A 337 1.77 -16.94 -18.31
N LEU A 338 1.49 -16.58 -19.56
CA LEU A 338 0.14 -16.50 -20.13
C LEU A 338 -0.10 -17.63 -21.12
N THR A 339 -1.31 -18.19 -21.10
CA THR A 339 -1.75 -19.18 -22.10
C THR A 339 -1.85 -18.53 -23.50
N GLU A 340 -2.37 -17.28 -23.54
CA GLU A 340 -2.42 -16.46 -24.74
C GLU A 340 -1.92 -15.05 -24.42
N THR A 341 -0.93 -14.57 -25.18
CA THR A 341 -0.38 -13.23 -25.00
C THR A 341 -1.23 -12.21 -25.74
N PRO A 342 -1.85 -11.21 -25.07
CA PRO A 342 -2.62 -10.20 -25.75
C PRO A 342 -1.78 -9.43 -26.77
N LYS A 343 -2.35 -9.18 -27.96
CA LYS A 343 -1.69 -8.39 -28.99
C LYS A 343 -1.31 -7.02 -28.41
N TYR A 344 -0.09 -6.58 -28.61
CA TYR A 344 0.50 -5.35 -28.07
C TYR A 344 0.92 -5.37 -26.59
N ALA A 345 0.74 -6.44 -25.83
CA ALA A 345 1.19 -6.49 -24.44
C ALA A 345 2.73 -6.32 -24.32
N VAL A 346 3.49 -6.95 -25.23
CA VAL A 346 4.95 -6.84 -25.27
C VAL A 346 5.41 -5.39 -25.46
N PRO A 347 5.04 -4.66 -26.55
CA PRO A 347 5.49 -3.29 -26.75
C PRO A 347 4.97 -2.33 -25.66
N PHE A 348 3.77 -2.54 -25.12
CA PHE A 348 3.26 -1.71 -24.03
C PHE A 348 4.11 -1.88 -22.76
N THR A 349 4.45 -3.11 -22.38
CA THR A 349 5.31 -3.39 -21.24
C THR A 349 6.68 -2.75 -21.41
N GLN A 350 7.30 -2.90 -22.57
CA GLN A 350 8.59 -2.32 -22.88
C GLN A 350 8.55 -0.79 -22.75
N LEU A 351 7.56 -0.13 -23.33
CA LEU A 351 7.39 1.33 -23.26
C LEU A 351 7.14 1.82 -21.83
N ILE A 352 6.31 1.13 -21.04
CA ILE A 352 6.02 1.52 -19.64
C ILE A 352 7.28 1.39 -18.79
N ILE A 353 8.06 0.32 -18.95
CA ILE A 353 9.30 0.15 -18.17
C ILE A 353 10.32 1.22 -18.56
N VAL A 354 10.48 1.51 -19.85
CA VAL A 354 11.35 2.62 -20.33
C VAL A 354 10.88 3.96 -19.75
N PHE A 355 9.58 4.23 -19.78
CA PHE A 355 9.00 5.42 -19.16
C PHE A 355 9.34 5.52 -17.66
N CYS A 356 9.18 4.42 -16.91
CA CYS A 356 9.55 4.39 -15.49
C CYS A 356 11.06 4.66 -15.27
N MET A 357 11.93 4.13 -16.15
CA MET A 357 13.38 4.42 -16.09
C MET A 357 13.67 5.90 -16.32
N ILE A 358 13.05 6.51 -17.33
CA ILE A 358 13.23 7.93 -17.64
C ILE A 358 12.70 8.81 -16.49
N CYS A 359 11.53 8.50 -15.94
CA CYS A 359 10.99 9.25 -14.81
C CYS A 359 11.90 9.24 -13.58
N LEU A 360 12.60 8.14 -13.31
CA LEU A 360 13.54 8.05 -12.20
C LEU A 360 14.87 8.81 -12.47
N LEU A 361 15.30 8.90 -13.72
CA LEU A 361 16.43 9.74 -14.12
C LEU A 361 16.10 11.22 -13.92
N TYR A 362 14.94 11.67 -14.42
CA TYR A 362 14.53 13.08 -14.34
C TYR A 362 14.37 13.57 -12.90
N THR A 363 13.89 12.72 -12.00
CA THR A 363 13.82 13.07 -10.55
C THR A 363 15.22 13.20 -9.91
N SER A 364 16.24 12.57 -10.49
CA SER A 364 17.64 12.77 -10.10
C SER A 364 18.15 14.14 -10.50
N ASP A 365 17.91 14.56 -11.75
CA ASP A 365 18.39 15.85 -12.27
C ASP A 365 17.71 17.03 -11.56
N ALA A 366 16.40 16.91 -11.23
CA ALA A 366 15.70 17.94 -10.46
C ALA A 366 16.22 18.09 -9.01
N ALA A 367 16.92 17.07 -8.47
CA ALA A 367 17.59 17.17 -7.17
C ALA A 367 18.99 17.84 -7.28
N ASP A 368 19.57 17.89 -8.47
CA ASP A 368 20.85 18.60 -8.73
C ASP A 368 20.67 20.12 -8.82
N GLU A 369 19.43 20.59 -9.09
CA GLU A 369 19.12 22.02 -9.22
C GLU A 369 18.66 22.67 -7.89
N LEU A 370 18.55 21.92 -6.79
CA LEU A 370 18.16 22.39 -5.45
C LEU A 370 19.35 22.45 -4.49
#